data_bb7930721eb50875eca85ce665a933c5
#
_entry.id   bb7930721eb50875eca85ce665a933c5
#
_cell.length_a   1.000
_cell.length_b   1.000
_cell.length_c   1.000
_cell.angle_alpha   90.00
_cell.angle_beta   90.00
_cell.angle_gamma   90.00
#
_symmetry.space_group_name_H-M   'P 1'
#
loop_
_entity.id
_entity.type
_entity.pdbx_description
1 polymer ?
#
loop_
_entity_poly.entity_id
_entity_poly.type
_entity_poly.pdbx_seq_one_letter_code
_entity_poly.pdbx_strand_id
1 'polypeptide(L)'
;QLGIVEKAPEQLHKVLQLMRTMPFVHVRRQMGDNKEFNPICNLYVCVADPKHYRLAYQWAMTMGEVRKSRPGPEFVMIDVPQEHQLRMQILTIPEHDVNIALGTDYTGECKKGFLRQGMFRADQRGMLGLHAGTKVVRARDRATGKLKTYGVFMFGLTATGKSTWSCHQLGLEAEQGERP
;
A
#
# COMPACT_ATOMS: atom_id res chain seq x y z
N GLN A 1 -20.30 8.07 11.41
CA GLN A 1 -19.14 7.23 11.82
C GLN A 1 -19.52 6.24 12.92
N LEU A 2 -20.27 6.66 13.97
CA LEU A 2 -20.70 5.76 15.07
C LEU A 2 -21.47 4.55 14.55
N GLY A 3 -22.43 4.71 13.64
CA GLY A 3 -23.19 3.60 13.08
C GLY A 3 -22.37 2.59 12.25
N ILE A 4 -21.17 2.95 11.78
CA ILE A 4 -20.25 2.01 11.11
C ILE A 4 -19.54 1.16 12.15
N VAL A 5 -19.07 1.75 13.24
CA VAL A 5 -18.38 1.04 14.31
C VAL A 5 -19.30 0.03 14.99
N GLU A 6 -20.55 0.43 15.28
CA GLU A 6 -21.58 -0.45 15.86
C GLU A 6 -21.88 -1.67 15.01
N LYS A 7 -21.86 -1.53 13.68
CA LYS A 7 -22.11 -2.62 12.72
C LYS A 7 -20.86 -3.41 12.32
N ALA A 8 -19.67 -3.01 12.77
CA ALA A 8 -18.42 -3.67 12.39
C ALA A 8 -18.38 -5.18 12.70
N PRO A 9 -18.86 -5.66 13.86
CA PRO A 9 -18.89 -7.10 14.15
C PRO A 9 -19.78 -7.89 13.18
N GLU A 10 -20.94 -7.34 12.82
CA GLU A 10 -21.84 -7.95 11.85
C GLU A 10 -21.19 -8.03 10.45
N GLN A 11 -20.55 -6.94 10.03
CA GLN A 11 -19.84 -6.89 8.76
C GLN A 11 -18.67 -7.87 8.72
N LEU A 12 -17.90 -7.97 9.78
CA LEU A 12 -16.82 -8.95 9.91
C LEU A 12 -17.36 -10.39 9.80
N HIS A 13 -18.44 -10.70 10.51
CA HIS A 13 -19.06 -12.02 10.43
C HIS A 13 -19.50 -12.35 9.00
N LYS A 14 -20.15 -11.42 8.32
CA LYS A 14 -20.55 -11.55 6.92
C LYS A 14 -19.35 -11.80 5.99
N VAL A 15 -18.28 -11.07 6.14
CA VAL A 15 -17.04 -11.24 5.36
C VAL A 15 -16.47 -12.64 5.56
N LEU A 16 -16.41 -13.12 6.81
CA LEU A 16 -15.91 -14.45 7.11
C LEU A 16 -16.80 -15.56 6.50
N GLN A 17 -18.11 -15.35 6.44
CA GLN A 17 -19.02 -16.26 5.71
C GLN A 17 -18.75 -16.24 4.21
N LEU A 18 -18.58 -15.05 3.62
CA LEU A 18 -18.24 -14.92 2.20
C LEU A 18 -16.92 -15.62 1.86
N MET A 19 -15.90 -15.49 2.71
CA MET A 19 -14.62 -16.18 2.50
C MET A 19 -14.73 -17.71 2.52
N ARG A 20 -15.77 -18.27 3.14
CA ARG A 20 -16.03 -19.73 3.14
C ARG A 20 -16.77 -20.21 1.90
N THR A 21 -17.55 -19.37 1.26
CA THR A 21 -18.50 -19.73 0.22
C THR A 21 -18.16 -19.18 -1.17
N MET A 22 -17.33 -18.16 -1.24
CA MET A 22 -16.96 -17.48 -2.48
C MET A 22 -15.49 -17.76 -2.84
N PRO A 23 -15.13 -17.69 -4.13
CA PRO A 23 -13.74 -17.82 -4.55
C PRO A 23 -12.95 -16.57 -4.20
N PHE A 24 -11.79 -16.76 -3.56
CA PHE A 24 -10.83 -15.70 -3.26
C PHE A 24 -9.46 -16.02 -3.86
N VAL A 25 -8.80 -14.99 -4.37
CA VAL A 25 -7.38 -15.03 -4.68
C VAL A 25 -6.62 -14.46 -3.50
N HIS A 26 -5.62 -15.18 -3.03
CA HIS A 26 -4.68 -14.72 -2.02
C HIS A 26 -3.34 -14.36 -2.69
N VAL A 27 -2.88 -13.15 -2.43
CA VAL A 27 -1.56 -12.69 -2.88
C VAL A 27 -0.78 -12.20 -1.66
N ARG A 28 0.44 -12.71 -1.51
CA ARG A 28 1.35 -12.37 -0.43
C ARG A 28 2.54 -11.60 -0.98
N ARG A 29 2.78 -10.41 -0.47
CA ARG A 29 3.85 -9.50 -0.89
C ARG A 29 4.49 -8.82 0.32
N GLN A 30 5.59 -8.11 0.09
CA GLN A 30 6.31 -7.37 1.12
C GLN A 30 6.27 -5.87 0.83
N MET A 31 6.00 -5.06 1.86
CA MET A 31 6.04 -3.61 1.79
C MET A 31 7.45 -3.12 2.13
N GLY A 32 8.14 -2.60 1.11
CA GLY A 32 9.48 -2.04 1.28
C GLY A 32 10.58 -3.08 1.50
N ASP A 33 11.77 -2.60 1.78
CA ASP A 33 12.99 -3.39 1.98
C ASP A 33 13.84 -2.86 3.14
N ASN A 34 13.22 -2.22 4.11
CA ASN A 34 13.91 -1.72 5.30
C ASN A 34 14.22 -2.89 6.24
N LYS A 35 15.40 -2.87 6.87
CA LYS A 35 15.82 -3.92 7.80
C LYS A 35 15.01 -3.96 9.08
N GLU A 36 14.52 -2.80 9.52
CA GLU A 36 13.81 -2.63 10.78
C GLU A 36 12.28 -2.71 10.64
N PHE A 37 11.77 -2.33 9.45
CA PHE A 37 10.33 -2.31 9.18
C PHE A 37 10.03 -2.73 7.73
N ASN A 38 9.58 -3.96 7.56
CA ASN A 38 9.27 -4.57 6.26
C ASN A 38 8.04 -5.47 6.36
N PRO A 39 6.85 -4.90 6.54
CA PRO A 39 5.62 -5.66 6.72
C PRO A 39 5.35 -6.61 5.57
N ILE A 40 4.82 -7.78 5.91
CA ILE A 40 4.29 -8.75 4.95
C ILE A 40 2.80 -8.46 4.77
N CYS A 41 2.38 -8.28 3.54
CA CYS A 41 1.01 -7.90 3.17
C CYS A 41 0.31 -9.09 2.52
N ASN A 42 -0.80 -9.50 3.09
CA ASN A 42 -1.67 -10.57 2.61
C ASN A 42 -2.96 -9.96 2.06
N LEU A 43 -3.10 -9.91 0.74
CA LEU A 43 -4.30 -9.43 0.07
C LEU A 43 -5.18 -10.61 -0.33
N TYR A 44 -6.42 -10.59 0.11
CA TYR A 44 -7.48 -11.50 -0.30
C TYR A 44 -8.52 -10.72 -1.11
N VAL A 45 -8.71 -11.08 -2.37
CA VAL A 45 -9.71 -10.45 -3.26
C VAL A 45 -10.76 -11.46 -3.64
N CYS A 46 -12.03 -11.15 -3.40
CA CYS A 46 -13.13 -11.96 -3.91
C CYS A 46 -13.20 -11.84 -5.44
N VAL A 47 -13.12 -12.98 -6.12
CA VAL A 47 -13.07 -13.09 -7.59
C VAL A 47 -14.28 -13.86 -8.15
N ALA A 48 -15.40 -13.80 -7.46
CA ALA A 48 -16.67 -14.33 -7.99
C ALA A 48 -17.07 -13.67 -9.32
N ASP A 49 -16.67 -12.41 -9.53
CA ASP A 49 -16.62 -11.78 -10.85
C ASP A 49 -15.16 -11.81 -11.34
N PRO A 50 -14.86 -12.48 -12.46
CA PRO A 50 -13.50 -12.63 -12.99
C PRO A 50 -12.77 -11.30 -13.26
N LYS A 51 -13.50 -10.21 -13.51
CA LYS A 51 -12.88 -8.88 -13.69
C LYS A 51 -12.07 -8.42 -12.49
N HIS A 52 -12.34 -8.96 -11.29
CA HIS A 52 -11.65 -8.56 -10.05
C HIS A 52 -10.26 -9.18 -9.90
N TYR A 53 -9.87 -10.18 -10.71
CA TYR A 53 -8.48 -10.66 -10.77
C TYR A 53 -7.48 -9.52 -11.04
N ARG A 54 -7.89 -8.48 -11.79
CA ARG A 54 -7.07 -7.31 -12.05
C ARG A 54 -6.60 -6.60 -10.77
N LEU A 55 -7.41 -6.59 -9.70
CA LEU A 55 -7.08 -5.92 -8.44
C LEU A 55 -5.88 -6.60 -7.78
N ALA A 56 -5.93 -7.93 -7.67
CA ALA A 56 -4.83 -8.72 -7.14
C ALA A 56 -3.56 -8.57 -7.98
N TYR A 57 -3.68 -8.65 -9.30
CA TYR A 57 -2.54 -8.51 -10.22
C TYR A 57 -1.91 -7.12 -10.15
N GLN A 58 -2.70 -6.05 -10.31
CA GLN A 58 -2.21 -4.67 -10.27
C GLN A 58 -1.55 -4.34 -8.93
N TRP A 59 -2.15 -4.80 -7.82
CA TRP A 59 -1.57 -4.61 -6.51
C TRP A 59 -0.24 -5.37 -6.37
N ALA A 60 -0.17 -6.62 -6.80
CA ALA A 60 1.04 -7.44 -6.75
C ALA A 60 2.23 -6.78 -7.47
N MET A 61 1.97 -6.09 -8.58
CA MET A 61 2.98 -5.37 -9.35
C MET A 61 3.52 -4.11 -8.66
N THR A 62 2.84 -3.63 -7.62
CA THR A 62 3.27 -2.44 -6.85
C THR A 62 4.05 -2.78 -5.59
N MET A 63 4.19 -4.07 -5.25
CA MET A 63 4.77 -4.55 -4.00
C MET A 63 5.98 -5.44 -4.26
N GLY A 64 6.87 -5.52 -3.29
CA GLY A 64 8.06 -6.38 -3.35
C GLY A 64 7.75 -7.87 -3.13
N GLU A 65 8.67 -8.72 -3.54
CA GLU A 65 8.63 -10.15 -3.19
C GLU A 65 8.96 -10.37 -1.71
N VAL A 66 8.32 -11.37 -1.10
CA VAL A 66 8.58 -11.70 0.31
C VAL A 66 9.98 -12.31 0.46
N ARG A 67 10.81 -11.68 1.27
CA ARG A 67 12.15 -12.17 1.61
C ARG A 67 12.11 -12.94 2.91
N LYS A 68 12.39 -14.26 2.86
CA LYS A 68 12.39 -15.15 4.03
C LYS A 68 13.35 -14.70 5.14
N SER A 69 14.44 -14.03 4.78
CA SER A 69 15.47 -13.53 5.70
C SER A 69 15.06 -12.31 6.52
N ARG A 70 13.89 -11.74 6.26
CA ARG A 70 13.43 -10.50 6.89
C ARG A 70 11.97 -10.61 7.31
N PRO A 71 11.68 -11.36 8.38
CA PRO A 71 10.31 -11.42 8.91
C PRO A 71 9.89 -10.04 9.41
N GLY A 72 8.66 -9.66 9.12
CA GLY A 72 8.02 -8.42 9.58
C GLY A 72 6.62 -8.70 10.10
N PRO A 73 5.90 -7.69 10.61
CA PRO A 73 4.49 -7.85 10.96
C PRO A 73 3.69 -8.26 9.73
N GLU A 74 2.67 -9.07 9.92
CA GLU A 74 1.78 -9.51 8.85
C GLU A 74 0.51 -8.68 8.86
N PHE A 75 0.22 -8.03 7.75
CA PHE A 75 -1.00 -7.27 7.52
C PHE A 75 -1.95 -8.05 6.62
N VAL A 76 -3.23 -7.89 6.87
CA VAL A 76 -4.29 -8.53 6.09
C VAL A 76 -5.20 -7.45 5.48
N MET A 77 -5.54 -7.63 4.20
CA MET A 77 -6.57 -6.88 3.51
C MET A 77 -7.52 -7.86 2.85
N ILE A 78 -8.82 -7.73 3.15
CA ILE A 78 -9.88 -8.50 2.53
C ILE A 78 -10.70 -7.54 1.68
N ASP A 79 -10.76 -7.78 0.38
CA ASP A 79 -11.50 -6.98 -0.58
C ASP A 79 -12.65 -7.80 -1.18
N VAL A 80 -13.88 -7.30 -1.00
CA VAL A 80 -15.11 -7.87 -1.54
C VAL A 80 -15.77 -6.83 -2.44
N PRO A 81 -15.31 -6.69 -3.70
CA PRO A 81 -15.71 -5.60 -4.59
C PRO A 81 -17.19 -5.61 -4.96
N GLN A 82 -17.80 -6.80 -5.00
CA GLN A 82 -19.20 -7.00 -5.41
C GLN A 82 -20.22 -6.81 -4.27
N GLU A 83 -19.80 -6.50 -3.07
CA GLU A 83 -20.73 -6.27 -1.96
C GLU A 83 -21.43 -4.92 -2.11
N HIS A 84 -22.57 -4.89 -2.81
CA HIS A 84 -23.31 -3.68 -3.16
C HIS A 84 -24.52 -3.40 -2.26
N GLN A 85 -24.87 -4.29 -1.34
CA GLN A 85 -26.06 -4.12 -0.47
C GLN A 85 -25.90 -3.03 0.57
N LEU A 86 -24.66 -2.63 0.80
CA LEU A 86 -24.29 -1.54 1.68
C LEU A 86 -23.52 -0.49 0.88
N ARG A 87 -23.59 0.76 1.31
CA ARG A 87 -22.68 1.78 0.76
C ARG A 87 -21.26 1.27 0.90
N MET A 88 -20.40 1.61 -0.06
CA MET A 88 -18.97 1.34 0.00
C MET A 88 -18.43 1.57 1.42
N GLN A 89 -17.82 0.57 1.99
CA GLN A 89 -17.29 0.62 3.35
C GLN A 89 -15.84 0.18 3.38
N ILE A 90 -15.05 0.94 4.10
CA ILE A 90 -13.66 0.60 4.41
C ILE A 90 -13.55 0.52 5.93
N LEU A 91 -13.29 -0.69 6.41
CA LEU A 91 -13.07 -0.96 7.82
C LEU A 91 -11.59 -1.16 8.05
N THR A 92 -11.02 -0.44 8.99
CA THR A 92 -9.63 -0.61 9.43
C THR A 92 -9.64 -0.98 10.90
N ILE A 93 -9.04 -2.11 11.23
CA ILE A 93 -8.88 -2.64 12.60
C ILE A 93 -7.38 -2.69 12.87
N PRO A 94 -6.78 -1.54 13.21
CA PRO A 94 -5.32 -1.41 13.21
C PRO A 94 -4.64 -2.24 14.30
N GLU A 95 -5.31 -2.50 15.42
CA GLU A 95 -4.80 -3.33 16.52
C GLU A 95 -4.62 -4.79 16.12
N HIS A 96 -5.41 -5.24 15.14
CA HIS A 96 -5.37 -6.61 14.61
C HIS A 96 -4.71 -6.72 13.23
N ASP A 97 -4.14 -5.64 12.71
CA ASP A 97 -3.48 -5.61 11.39
C ASP A 97 -4.41 -5.99 10.22
N VAL A 98 -5.72 -5.72 10.35
CA VAL A 98 -6.74 -6.10 9.37
C VAL A 98 -7.40 -4.86 8.76
N ASN A 99 -7.56 -4.90 7.42
CA ASN A 99 -8.41 -3.98 6.67
C ASN A 99 -9.43 -4.78 5.86
N ILE A 100 -10.62 -4.22 5.71
CA ILE A 100 -11.68 -4.79 4.91
C ILE A 100 -12.25 -3.72 4.00
N ALA A 101 -12.33 -4.00 2.70
CA ALA A 101 -12.99 -3.16 1.71
C ALA A 101 -14.22 -3.88 1.16
N LEU A 102 -15.35 -3.22 1.17
CA LEU A 102 -16.63 -3.73 0.67
C LEU A 102 -17.19 -2.79 -0.38
N GLY A 103 -17.69 -3.33 -1.48
CA GLY A 103 -18.41 -2.58 -2.51
C GLY A 103 -17.56 -1.62 -3.32
N THR A 104 -16.26 -1.84 -3.42
CA THR A 104 -15.35 -1.04 -4.24
C THR A 104 -14.38 -1.92 -5.02
N ASP A 105 -14.21 -1.63 -6.30
CA ASP A 105 -13.20 -2.24 -7.17
C ASP A 105 -12.02 -1.29 -7.45
N TYR A 106 -11.82 -0.32 -6.58
CA TYR A 106 -10.74 0.66 -6.70
C TYR A 106 -9.43 0.08 -6.18
N THR A 107 -8.51 -0.24 -7.10
CA THR A 107 -7.17 -0.80 -6.77
C THR A 107 -6.38 0.05 -5.77
N GLY A 108 -6.59 1.37 -5.79
CA GLY A 108 -5.95 2.28 -4.85
C GLY A 108 -6.29 1.99 -3.39
N GLU A 109 -7.45 1.41 -3.11
CA GLU A 109 -7.83 1.07 -1.74
C GLU A 109 -7.04 -0.13 -1.22
N CYS A 110 -6.81 -1.16 -2.04
CA CYS A 110 -5.93 -2.27 -1.68
C CYS A 110 -4.52 -1.78 -1.28
N LYS A 111 -3.99 -0.79 -2.00
CA LYS A 111 -2.69 -0.20 -1.71
C LYS A 111 -2.72 0.68 -0.46
N LYS A 112 -3.72 1.56 -0.35
CA LYS A 112 -3.82 2.54 0.77
C LYS A 112 -4.17 1.88 2.10
N GLY A 113 -4.90 0.77 2.09
CA GLY A 113 -5.19 -0.02 3.29
C GLY A 113 -3.91 -0.47 3.97
N PHE A 114 -3.00 -1.08 3.22
CA PHE A 114 -1.70 -1.48 3.75
C PHE A 114 -0.83 -0.30 4.17
N LEU A 115 -0.89 0.82 3.44
CA LEU A 115 -0.16 2.02 3.85
C LEU A 115 -0.67 2.55 5.20
N ARG A 116 -1.98 2.58 5.43
CA ARG A 116 -2.56 2.99 6.73
C ARG A 116 -2.06 2.11 7.87
N GLN A 117 -2.08 0.78 7.70
CA GLN A 117 -1.53 -0.17 8.68
C GLN A 117 -0.05 0.06 8.91
N GLY A 118 0.71 0.22 7.83
CA GLY A 118 2.15 0.51 7.91
C GLY A 118 2.45 1.77 8.70
N MET A 119 1.70 2.85 8.47
CA MET A 119 1.85 4.10 9.20
C MET A 119 1.52 3.93 10.69
N PHE A 120 0.44 3.23 11.02
CA PHE A 120 0.05 2.94 12.39
C PHE A 120 1.12 2.13 13.14
N ARG A 121 1.62 1.05 12.53
CA ARG A 121 2.67 0.22 13.16
C ARG A 121 4.03 0.91 13.21
N ALA A 122 4.34 1.77 12.24
CA ALA A 122 5.55 2.60 12.28
C ALA A 122 5.52 3.59 13.45
N ASP A 123 4.38 4.27 13.65
CA ASP A 123 4.18 5.19 14.77
C ASP A 123 4.41 4.51 16.12
N GLN A 124 3.85 3.32 16.33
CA GLN A 124 4.06 2.51 17.55
C GLN A 124 5.53 2.14 17.80
N ARG A 125 6.39 2.24 16.79
CA ARG A 125 7.84 2.00 16.88
C ARG A 125 8.66 3.28 16.91
N GLY A 126 8.02 4.43 17.10
CA GLY A 126 8.68 5.74 17.07
C GLY A 126 9.16 6.17 15.69
N MET A 127 8.63 5.56 14.62
CA MET A 127 8.93 5.91 13.24
C MET A 127 7.83 6.75 12.63
N LEU A 128 8.18 7.71 11.76
CA LEU A 128 7.22 8.51 11.03
C LEU A 128 6.87 7.85 9.70
N GLY A 129 5.62 7.39 9.56
CA GLY A 129 5.06 6.92 8.30
C GLY A 129 4.63 8.09 7.41
N LEU A 130 5.11 8.16 6.17
CA LEU A 130 4.84 9.26 5.26
C LEU A 130 4.23 8.78 3.94
N HIS A 131 3.16 9.43 3.52
CA HIS A 131 2.62 9.28 2.16
C HIS A 131 3.32 10.27 1.22
N ALA A 132 4.46 9.89 0.68
CA ALA A 132 5.29 10.71 -0.17
C ALA A 132 5.70 9.97 -1.46
N GLY A 133 5.99 10.71 -2.52
CA GLY A 133 6.82 10.23 -3.61
C GLY A 133 8.26 10.16 -3.14
N THR A 134 8.97 9.09 -3.43
CA THR A 134 10.37 8.92 -3.03
C THR A 134 11.24 8.67 -4.24
N LYS A 135 12.43 9.24 -4.23
CA LYS A 135 13.41 9.06 -5.30
C LYS A 135 14.81 9.10 -4.71
N VAL A 136 15.67 8.22 -5.17
CA VAL A 136 17.10 8.31 -4.92
C VAL A 136 17.76 8.85 -6.18
N VAL A 137 18.49 9.93 -6.07
CA VAL A 137 19.16 10.57 -7.21
C VAL A 137 20.64 10.70 -6.97
N ARG A 138 21.42 10.49 -8.01
CA ARG A 138 22.83 10.86 -8.05
C ARG A 138 22.97 12.17 -8.81
N ALA A 139 23.26 13.25 -8.10
CA ALA A 139 23.36 14.58 -8.67
C ALA A 139 24.65 15.29 -8.23
N ARG A 140 25.04 16.30 -8.98
CA ARG A 140 26.23 17.11 -8.67
C ARG A 140 25.89 18.13 -7.57
N ASP A 141 26.65 18.07 -6.50
CA ASP A 141 26.58 19.04 -5.42
C ASP A 141 27.12 20.40 -5.93
N ARG A 142 26.28 21.42 -5.86
CA ARG A 142 26.62 22.75 -6.41
C ARG A 142 27.82 23.42 -5.69
N ALA A 143 28.00 23.16 -4.41
CA ALA A 143 29.07 23.77 -3.64
C ALA A 143 30.45 23.14 -3.88
N THR A 144 30.45 21.82 -4.13
CA THR A 144 31.71 21.04 -4.23
C THR A 144 32.01 20.56 -5.63
N GLY A 145 31.06 20.62 -6.56
CA GLY A 145 31.14 20.05 -7.90
C GLY A 145 31.20 18.54 -7.96
N LYS A 146 31.10 17.83 -6.81
CA LYS A 146 31.19 16.37 -6.72
C LYS A 146 29.84 15.71 -6.87
N LEU A 147 29.82 14.52 -7.49
CA LEU A 147 28.62 13.68 -7.55
C LEU A 147 28.33 13.10 -6.16
N LYS A 148 27.11 13.28 -5.67
CA LYS A 148 26.58 12.73 -4.42
C LYS A 148 25.25 12.05 -4.64
N THR A 149 24.91 11.11 -3.76
CA THR A 149 23.60 10.46 -3.76
C THR A 149 22.69 11.15 -2.75
N TYR A 150 21.51 11.54 -3.20
CA TYR A 150 20.47 12.22 -2.40
C TYR A 150 19.20 11.37 -2.35
N GLY A 151 18.60 11.27 -1.17
CA GLY A 151 17.22 10.83 -1.00
C GLY A 151 16.28 12.03 -1.11
N VAL A 152 15.30 11.95 -2.02
CA VAL A 152 14.33 13.02 -2.24
C VAL A 152 12.95 12.53 -1.84
N PHE A 153 12.28 13.30 -0.98
CA PHE A 153 10.89 13.07 -0.58
C PHE A 153 10.00 14.18 -1.14
N MET A 154 8.92 13.78 -1.81
CA MET A 154 8.00 14.71 -2.44
C MET A 154 6.64 14.61 -1.79
N PHE A 155 6.26 15.65 -1.08
CA PHE A 155 4.98 15.77 -0.39
C PHE A 155 4.00 16.61 -1.21
N GLY A 156 2.72 16.36 -1.01
CA GLY A 156 1.66 17.15 -1.64
C GLY A 156 0.34 16.39 -1.65
N LEU A 157 -0.71 17.08 -1.97
CA LEU A 157 -2.07 16.52 -2.10
C LEU A 157 -2.19 15.66 -3.37
N THR A 158 -3.37 15.07 -3.57
CA THR A 158 -3.70 14.38 -4.82
C THR A 158 -3.59 15.35 -6.00
N ALA A 159 -3.10 14.86 -7.13
CA ALA A 159 -2.91 15.63 -8.37
C ALA A 159 -1.83 16.74 -8.33
N THR A 160 -0.99 16.80 -7.30
CA THR A 160 0.14 17.77 -7.24
C THR A 160 1.38 17.36 -8.02
N GLY A 161 1.32 16.24 -8.75
CA GLY A 161 2.44 15.78 -9.58
C GLY A 161 3.50 14.93 -8.86
N LYS A 162 3.26 14.46 -7.62
CA LYS A 162 4.22 13.62 -6.89
C LYS A 162 4.73 12.43 -7.71
N SER A 163 3.80 11.66 -8.31
CA SER A 163 4.15 10.50 -9.12
C SER A 163 4.92 10.89 -10.39
N THR A 164 4.54 12.00 -11.00
CA THR A 164 5.25 12.54 -12.18
C THR A 164 6.70 12.84 -11.82
N TRP A 165 6.93 13.61 -10.78
CA TRP A 165 8.28 13.97 -10.34
C TRP A 165 9.11 12.77 -9.87
N SER A 166 8.50 11.79 -9.21
CA SER A 166 9.23 10.58 -8.78
C SER A 166 9.63 9.67 -9.94
N CYS A 167 8.86 9.68 -11.04
CA CYS A 167 9.12 8.81 -12.19
C CYS A 167 9.94 9.47 -13.31
N HIS A 168 10.08 10.80 -13.31
CA HIS A 168 10.81 11.53 -14.35
C HIS A 168 12.22 11.95 -13.91
N GLN A 169 13.10 12.09 -14.90
CA GLN A 169 14.49 12.52 -14.72
C GLN A 169 14.67 14.04 -14.87
N LEU A 170 13.62 14.80 -14.59
CA LEU A 170 13.62 16.25 -14.77
C LEU A 170 14.75 16.93 -13.99
N GLY A 171 15.55 17.74 -14.68
CA GLY A 171 16.65 18.50 -14.11
C GLY A 171 17.92 17.73 -13.81
N LEU A 172 18.03 16.46 -14.24
CA LEU A 172 19.27 15.69 -14.15
C LEU A 172 20.03 15.70 -15.47
N GLU A 173 21.31 15.91 -15.40
CA GLU A 173 22.22 15.96 -16.56
C GLU A 173 22.96 14.64 -16.73
N ALA A 174 22.34 13.72 -17.50
CA ALA A 174 22.84 12.34 -17.68
C ALA A 174 24.27 12.28 -18.25
N GLU A 175 24.62 13.22 -19.13
CA GLU A 175 25.95 13.34 -19.74
C GLU A 175 27.03 13.68 -18.70
N GLN A 176 26.66 14.31 -17.60
CA GLN A 176 27.54 14.61 -16.46
C GLN A 176 27.53 13.52 -15.40
N GLY A 177 26.95 12.36 -15.66
CA GLY A 177 26.87 11.21 -14.77
C GLY A 177 25.77 11.31 -13.71
N GLU A 178 24.84 12.25 -13.83
CA GLU A 178 23.66 12.37 -12.97
C GLU A 178 22.61 11.30 -13.38
N ARG A 179 22.00 10.67 -12.39
CA ARG A 179 21.03 9.58 -12.61
C ARG A 179 19.97 9.54 -11.51
N PRO A 180 18.72 9.11 -11.82
CA PRO A 180 17.72 8.78 -10.81
C PRO A 180 18.08 7.51 -10.06
#